data_ec876bea5cfd821fea7e226407b2cbef
#
_entry.id   ec876bea5cfd821fea7e226407b2cbef
#
_cell.length_a   1.000
_cell.length_b   1.000
_cell.length_c   1.000
_cell.angle_alpha   90.00
_cell.angle_beta   90.00
_cell.angle_gamma   90.00
#
_symmetry.space_group_name_H-M   'P 1'
#
loop_
_entity.id
_entity.type
_entity.pdbx_description
1 polymer ?
#
loop_
_entity_poly.entity_id
_entity_poly.type
_entity_poly.pdbx_seq_one_letter_code
_entity_poly.pdbx_strand_id
1 'polypeptide(L)'
;TFQSFEVDPLAGITGTLAKLESTGEELWVQILVKPIADDWHKSSEKWAAGVKRGKSTSVSNSGLEWMGGLFEALWKPPADGKTTTTVVKDISDRDKTRINEAATKANKLGYRVKIRLAYLGESTSNARLQMQAIVGTFKQFNSTNLNGFKMSKASFKKEDLANYRNRSFKSGGYILNIEELASVFHLPHTNVETPNIVWASSKTAEPPAKLPIITGDMAIDENISAFGLTNFRGINHQFGMLRSDRSRHVYIIGQTGAGKSGTLELFALSDIYHGHGYAIIDPHGDFAVNNMRFIPGSRLDDVVYFNPADTAFPLGFNPLEVTDPSQKTNISSEVIGVLKRMFGESWGPRLEYILRYTILALLDRPSTTMLDITRMLTDKKFRQETLDYSQDTVVLNFWKVEFASWNDKFVSEAIAPVLNKVGAFTANPIIRNIVGQPKSTFNIRKIMDEGKILIVNLSKGLIGEDNAAILGAFMVTKIQLASMSRSDIERIEDRRPFYLYVDEFQNFATDSFATILSEARKYGLNLTVANQYISQMTDTVRDAVFG
;
A
#
# COMPACT_ATOMS: atom_id res chain seq x y z
N THR A 1 -11.06 6.03 41.07
CA THR A 1 -10.81 5.56 39.68
C THR A 1 -9.40 4.99 39.56
N PHE A 2 -9.14 4.22 38.51
CA PHE A 2 -7.77 3.88 38.13
C PHE A 2 -7.08 5.12 37.54
N GLN A 3 -5.77 5.08 37.49
CA GLN A 3 -4.94 6.04 36.78
C GLN A 3 -5.18 5.90 35.27
N SER A 4 -5.03 6.97 34.48
CA SER A 4 -5.05 6.91 33.02
C SER A 4 -3.83 6.13 32.52
N PHE A 5 -4.03 5.33 31.47
CA PHE A 5 -2.97 4.53 30.86
C PHE A 5 -2.56 5.15 29.53
N GLU A 6 -1.27 5.41 29.35
CA GLU A 6 -0.69 5.84 28.06
C GLU A 6 -0.45 4.64 27.11
N VAL A 7 -0.25 3.46 27.69
CA VAL A 7 -0.05 2.20 26.97
C VAL A 7 -1.16 1.23 27.36
N ASP A 8 -1.60 0.40 26.43
CA ASP A 8 -2.62 -0.63 26.68
C ASP A 8 -2.24 -1.51 27.88
N PRO A 9 -3.01 -1.49 28.98
CA PRO A 9 -2.67 -2.26 30.18
C PRO A 9 -2.72 -3.78 29.97
N LEU A 10 -3.35 -4.27 28.90
CA LEU A 10 -3.33 -5.69 28.54
C LEU A 10 -1.97 -6.14 27.98
N ALA A 11 -1.12 -5.23 27.48
CA ALA A 11 0.19 -5.57 26.94
C ALA A 11 1.05 -6.36 27.96
N GLY A 12 1.03 -5.95 29.23
CA GLY A 12 1.74 -6.65 30.29
C GLY A 12 1.17 -8.04 30.57
N ILE A 13 -0.15 -8.20 30.54
CA ILE A 13 -0.86 -9.45 30.78
C ILE A 13 -0.59 -10.42 29.63
N THR A 14 -0.81 -9.97 28.38
CA THR A 14 -0.58 -10.80 27.18
C THR A 14 0.90 -11.16 27.00
N GLY A 15 1.81 -10.23 27.28
CA GLY A 15 3.26 -10.49 27.26
C GLY A 15 3.70 -11.53 28.29
N THR A 16 3.03 -11.62 29.46
CA THR A 16 3.27 -12.68 30.44
C THR A 16 2.73 -14.03 29.95
N LEU A 17 1.56 -14.04 29.31
CA LEU A 17 0.97 -15.25 28.71
C LEU A 17 1.84 -15.79 27.55
N ALA A 18 2.47 -14.91 26.80
CA ALA A 18 3.35 -15.31 25.69
C ALA A 18 4.68 -15.98 26.13
N LYS A 19 5.05 -15.84 27.41
CA LYS A 19 6.29 -16.45 27.98
C LYS A 19 6.11 -17.85 28.50
N LEU A 20 4.97 -18.50 28.31
CA LEU A 20 4.77 -19.90 28.63
C LEU A 20 5.53 -20.75 27.59
N GLU A 21 6.60 -21.44 28.04
CA GLU A 21 7.59 -22.07 27.15
C GLU A 21 7.29 -23.53 26.83
N SER A 22 6.44 -24.22 27.60
CA SER A 22 6.22 -25.65 27.43
C SER A 22 4.83 -25.99 26.88
N THR A 23 4.79 -26.98 25.98
CA THR A 23 3.56 -27.68 25.59
C THR A 23 2.99 -28.39 26.83
N GLY A 24 1.97 -27.81 27.44
CA GLY A 24 1.29 -28.33 28.62
C GLY A 24 1.17 -27.34 29.78
N GLU A 25 1.80 -26.16 29.68
CA GLU A 25 1.57 -25.08 30.62
C GLU A 25 0.40 -24.20 30.17
N GLU A 26 -0.51 -23.94 31.09
CA GLU A 26 -1.64 -23.04 30.82
C GLU A 26 -1.80 -22.02 31.95
N LEU A 27 -2.05 -20.78 31.60
CA LEU A 27 -2.38 -19.72 32.54
C LEU A 27 -3.75 -19.13 32.16
N TRP A 28 -4.69 -19.28 33.08
CA TRP A 28 -6.06 -18.86 32.87
C TRP A 28 -6.37 -17.61 33.67
N VAL A 29 -6.93 -16.59 33.01
CA VAL A 29 -7.45 -15.38 33.65
C VAL A 29 -8.97 -15.38 33.51
N GLN A 30 -9.66 -15.44 34.64
CA GLN A 30 -11.14 -15.41 34.67
C GLN A 30 -11.61 -14.14 35.35
N ILE A 31 -12.39 -13.33 34.64
CA ILE A 31 -13.00 -12.10 35.14
C ILE A 31 -14.50 -12.35 35.25
N LEU A 32 -15.01 -12.42 36.48
CA LEU A 32 -16.43 -12.55 36.77
C LEU A 32 -17.02 -11.19 37.06
N VAL A 33 -18.10 -10.87 36.36
CA VAL A 33 -18.77 -9.56 36.46
C VAL A 33 -20.23 -9.79 36.88
N LYS A 34 -20.69 -9.06 37.89
CA LYS A 34 -22.08 -9.07 38.35
C LYS A 34 -22.58 -7.65 38.44
N PRO A 35 -23.74 -7.30 37.83
CA PRO A 35 -24.37 -6.00 38.03
C PRO A 35 -24.70 -5.79 39.50
N ILE A 36 -24.63 -4.56 39.96
CA ILE A 36 -25.01 -4.14 41.31
C ILE A 36 -26.12 -3.08 41.21
N ALA A 37 -27.01 -3.06 42.20
CA ALA A 37 -28.06 -2.06 42.28
C ALA A 37 -27.47 -0.68 42.56
N ASP A 38 -28.22 0.37 42.22
CA ASP A 38 -27.79 1.77 42.32
C ASP A 38 -27.55 2.27 43.79
N ASP A 39 -27.88 1.44 44.78
CA ASP A 39 -27.65 1.78 46.21
C ASP A 39 -26.15 2.04 46.55
N TRP A 40 -25.23 1.56 45.76
CA TRP A 40 -23.81 1.83 45.98
C TRP A 40 -23.46 3.31 45.78
N HIS A 41 -24.17 4.04 44.91
CA HIS A 41 -24.03 5.51 44.74
C HIS A 41 -24.33 6.25 46.05
N LYS A 42 -25.48 5.96 46.67
CA LYS A 42 -25.87 6.52 47.97
C LYS A 42 -24.85 6.26 49.08
N SER A 43 -24.23 5.10 49.01
CA SER A 43 -23.22 4.68 49.94
C SER A 43 -21.87 5.39 49.73
N SER A 44 -21.50 5.65 48.49
CA SER A 44 -20.35 6.48 48.15
C SER A 44 -20.52 7.92 48.61
N GLU A 45 -21.71 8.50 48.45
CA GLU A 45 -22.06 9.84 48.96
C GLU A 45 -22.00 9.92 50.48
N LYS A 46 -22.56 8.95 51.20
CA LYS A 46 -22.50 8.87 52.67
C LYS A 46 -21.04 8.78 53.17
N TRP A 47 -20.20 8.00 52.51
CA TRP A 47 -18.79 7.91 52.81
C TRP A 47 -18.07 9.25 52.60
N ALA A 48 -18.29 9.90 51.45
CA ALA A 48 -17.71 11.22 51.14
C ALA A 48 -18.15 12.29 52.17
N ALA A 49 -19.42 12.29 52.55
CA ALA A 49 -19.95 13.16 53.61
C ALA A 49 -19.32 12.87 54.99
N GLY A 50 -19.04 11.59 55.29
CA GLY A 50 -18.35 11.16 56.51
C GLY A 50 -16.91 11.68 56.58
N VAL A 51 -16.15 11.59 55.50
CA VAL A 51 -14.78 12.11 55.40
C VAL A 51 -14.77 13.62 55.53
N LYS A 52 -15.70 14.34 54.89
CA LYS A 52 -15.86 15.82 55.06
C LYS A 52 -16.14 16.23 56.51
N ARG A 53 -16.75 15.38 57.34
CA ARG A 53 -17.03 15.62 58.76
C ARG A 53 -15.90 15.17 59.70
N GLY A 54 -14.73 14.81 59.15
CA GLY A 54 -13.54 14.42 59.94
C GLY A 54 -13.63 13.05 60.61
N LYS A 55 -14.57 12.16 60.20
CA LYS A 55 -14.59 10.79 60.63
C LYS A 55 -13.54 9.99 59.84
N SER A 56 -12.42 9.68 60.49
CA SER A 56 -11.42 8.75 59.93
C SER A 56 -12.03 7.34 59.85
N THR A 57 -12.53 7.00 58.69
CA THR A 57 -12.91 5.62 58.39
C THR A 57 -11.73 4.96 57.70
N SER A 58 -11.01 4.08 58.44
CA SER A 58 -10.13 3.10 57.84
C SER A 58 -10.98 2.24 56.91
N VAL A 59 -10.80 2.36 55.60
CA VAL A 59 -11.44 1.47 54.62
C VAL A 59 -10.79 0.09 54.75
N SER A 60 -11.38 -0.74 55.60
CA SER A 60 -11.09 -2.18 55.61
C SER A 60 -11.62 -2.76 54.28
N ASN A 61 -10.77 -3.39 53.51
CA ASN A 61 -11.05 -3.98 52.20
C ASN A 61 -11.86 -5.30 52.26
N SER A 62 -12.55 -5.57 53.36
CA SER A 62 -13.47 -6.71 53.45
C SER A 62 -14.90 -6.21 53.24
N GLY A 63 -15.54 -6.67 52.16
CA GLY A 63 -16.91 -6.25 51.78
C GLY A 63 -18.03 -6.68 52.78
N LEU A 64 -17.68 -7.21 53.98
CA LEU A 64 -18.62 -7.56 55.06
C LEU A 64 -18.67 -6.52 56.17
N GLU A 65 -17.57 -5.80 56.49
CA GLU A 65 -17.56 -4.82 57.56
C GLU A 65 -18.34 -3.53 57.22
N TRP A 66 -18.57 -3.34 55.95
CA TRP A 66 -19.36 -2.18 55.46
C TRP A 66 -20.86 -2.31 55.75
N MET A 67 -21.39 -3.55 55.78
CA MET A 67 -22.80 -3.78 56.15
C MET A 67 -23.03 -3.71 57.67
N GLY A 68 -22.00 -4.01 58.53
CA GLY A 68 -22.10 -3.94 59.97
C GLY A 68 -22.32 -2.51 60.48
N GLY A 69 -21.71 -1.52 59.88
CA GLY A 69 -21.88 -0.11 60.24
C GLY A 69 -23.27 0.49 59.93
N LEU A 70 -24.03 -0.15 59.03
CA LEU A 70 -25.40 0.24 58.72
C LEU A 70 -26.43 -0.26 59.77
N PHE A 71 -26.17 -1.38 60.42
CA PHE A 71 -27.04 -1.92 61.49
C PHE A 71 -26.91 -1.15 62.80
N GLU A 72 -25.70 -0.65 63.15
CA GLU A 72 -25.52 0.17 64.35
C GLU A 72 -26.13 1.56 64.25
N ALA A 73 -26.25 2.14 63.07
CA ALA A 73 -26.86 3.45 62.86
C ALA A 73 -28.40 3.42 62.93
N LEU A 74 -29.06 2.25 62.83
CA LEU A 74 -30.50 2.12 62.85
C LEU A 74 -31.10 1.89 64.25
N TRP A 75 -30.29 1.72 65.30
CA TRP A 75 -30.76 1.36 66.64
C TRP A 75 -30.37 2.28 67.78
N LYS A 76 -30.02 3.55 67.53
CA LYS A 76 -29.88 4.59 68.59
C LYS A 76 -30.98 5.62 68.45
N PRO A 77 -31.78 5.85 69.53
CA PRO A 77 -32.79 6.90 69.49
C PRO A 77 -32.12 8.28 69.48
N PRO A 78 -32.82 9.31 68.99
CA PRO A 78 -32.26 10.65 68.86
C PRO A 78 -32.06 11.27 70.26
N ALA A 79 -30.81 11.66 70.54
CA ALA A 79 -30.49 12.45 71.73
C ALA A 79 -30.67 13.93 71.42
N ASP A 80 -31.31 14.60 72.34
CA ASP A 80 -31.70 16.00 72.33
C ASP A 80 -30.59 17.01 72.04
N GLY A 81 -31.03 18.12 71.48
CA GLY A 81 -30.27 19.20 70.95
C GLY A 81 -29.13 19.75 71.81
N LYS A 82 -27.95 19.79 71.23
CA LYS A 82 -26.93 20.80 71.51
C LYS A 82 -26.37 21.27 70.21
N THR A 83 -26.59 22.50 69.89
CA THR A 83 -25.94 23.27 68.83
C THR A 83 -24.43 23.26 69.06
N THR A 84 -23.75 22.41 68.36
CA THR A 84 -22.29 22.38 68.29
C THR A 84 -21.88 23.10 67.00
N THR A 85 -21.28 24.27 67.17
CA THR A 85 -20.56 24.97 66.11
C THR A 85 -19.53 24.01 65.51
N THR A 86 -19.79 23.54 64.29
CA THR A 86 -18.85 22.69 63.55
C THR A 86 -17.68 23.53 63.09
N VAL A 87 -16.55 23.41 63.80
CA VAL A 87 -15.25 23.86 63.30
C VAL A 87 -14.98 23.03 62.04
N VAL A 88 -15.02 23.67 60.91
CA VAL A 88 -14.64 23.08 59.63
C VAL A 88 -13.14 22.83 59.71
N LYS A 89 -12.75 21.59 60.02
CA LYS A 89 -11.36 21.17 60.03
C LYS A 89 -10.91 21.17 58.57
N ASP A 90 -9.82 21.88 58.30
CA ASP A 90 -9.25 21.97 56.95
C ASP A 90 -8.96 20.55 56.43
N ILE A 91 -9.63 20.18 55.33
CA ILE A 91 -9.53 18.82 54.75
C ILE A 91 -8.22 18.74 53.99
N SER A 92 -7.39 17.75 54.32
CA SER A 92 -6.11 17.55 53.60
C SER A 92 -6.34 17.44 52.08
N ASP A 93 -5.41 17.91 51.27
CA ASP A 93 -5.51 17.83 49.80
C ASP A 93 -5.62 16.37 49.31
N ARG A 94 -5.06 15.44 50.08
CA ARG A 94 -5.22 14.00 49.84
C ARG A 94 -6.66 13.55 50.00
N ASP A 95 -7.37 14.04 51.00
CA ASP A 95 -8.76 13.66 51.25
C ASP A 95 -9.70 14.37 50.26
N LYS A 96 -9.38 15.59 49.84
CA LYS A 96 -10.09 16.29 48.76
C LYS A 96 -10.03 15.48 47.46
N THR A 97 -8.83 15.02 47.06
CA THR A 97 -8.63 14.17 45.88
C THR A 97 -9.43 12.86 45.98
N ARG A 98 -9.38 12.17 47.13
CA ARG A 98 -10.15 10.94 47.36
C ARG A 98 -11.65 11.13 47.26
N ILE A 99 -12.19 12.25 47.78
CA ILE A 99 -13.62 12.57 47.69
C ILE A 99 -14.03 12.82 46.24
N ASN A 100 -13.25 13.59 45.49
CA ASN A 100 -13.53 13.91 44.10
C ASN A 100 -13.49 12.63 43.23
N GLU A 101 -12.48 11.78 43.41
CA GLU A 101 -12.36 10.53 42.68
C GLU A 101 -13.46 9.52 43.04
N ALA A 102 -13.90 9.48 44.30
CA ALA A 102 -15.05 8.68 44.72
C ALA A 102 -16.34 9.16 44.08
N ALA A 103 -16.54 10.47 43.96
CA ALA A 103 -17.70 11.08 43.31
C ALA A 103 -17.67 10.77 41.78
N THR A 104 -16.52 10.95 41.13
CA THR A 104 -16.33 10.59 39.70
C THR A 104 -16.62 9.10 39.44
N LYS A 105 -16.15 8.23 40.31
CA LYS A 105 -16.42 6.81 40.22
C LYS A 105 -17.91 6.49 40.38
N ALA A 106 -18.57 7.14 41.33
CA ALA A 106 -19.97 6.94 41.66
C ALA A 106 -20.95 7.50 40.63
N ASN A 107 -20.54 8.38 39.73
CA ASN A 107 -21.38 8.92 38.67
C ASN A 107 -21.55 7.96 37.47
N LYS A 108 -20.97 6.77 37.55
CA LYS A 108 -20.98 5.78 36.43
C LYS A 108 -21.57 4.46 36.91
N LEU A 109 -22.04 3.64 35.96
CA LEU A 109 -22.56 2.29 36.24
C LEU A 109 -21.48 1.44 36.92
N GLY A 110 -21.87 0.77 38.01
CA GLY A 110 -20.98 -0.07 38.82
C GLY A 110 -21.24 -1.57 38.64
N TYR A 111 -20.17 -2.32 38.75
CA TYR A 111 -20.20 -3.79 38.68
C TYR A 111 -19.38 -4.37 39.82
N ARG A 112 -19.83 -5.49 40.37
CA ARG A 112 -19.02 -6.29 41.28
C ARG A 112 -18.17 -7.24 40.45
N VAL A 113 -16.86 -7.12 40.58
CA VAL A 113 -15.89 -7.84 39.75
C VAL A 113 -15.01 -8.72 40.64
N LYS A 114 -14.78 -9.95 40.18
CA LYS A 114 -13.85 -10.90 40.79
C LYS A 114 -12.89 -11.39 39.72
N ILE A 115 -11.59 -11.21 39.94
CA ILE A 115 -10.54 -11.70 39.06
C ILE A 115 -9.94 -12.95 39.70
N ARG A 116 -9.86 -14.03 38.94
CA ARG A 116 -9.25 -15.30 39.35
C ARG A 116 -8.19 -15.67 38.34
N LEU A 117 -7.07 -16.10 38.88
CA LEU A 117 -5.93 -16.60 38.13
C LEU A 117 -5.73 -18.07 38.46
N ALA A 118 -5.54 -18.90 37.45
CA ALA A 118 -5.21 -20.31 37.63
C ALA A 118 -4.06 -20.66 36.68
N TYR A 119 -3.08 -21.35 37.23
CA TYR A 119 -1.96 -21.89 36.47
C TYR A 119 -2.02 -23.42 36.53
N LEU A 120 -1.88 -24.03 35.37
CA LEU A 120 -1.76 -25.49 35.21
C LEU A 120 -0.38 -25.78 34.64
N GLY A 121 0.31 -26.74 35.24
CA GLY A 121 1.64 -27.16 34.82
C GLY A 121 2.20 -28.19 35.75
N GLU A 122 3.30 -28.83 35.36
CA GLU A 122 3.89 -29.98 36.09
C GLU A 122 4.71 -29.55 37.31
N SER A 123 5.29 -28.33 37.31
CA SER A 123 6.21 -27.87 38.37
C SER A 123 5.57 -26.82 39.28
N THR A 124 5.58 -27.11 40.60
CA THR A 124 5.11 -26.17 41.63
C THR A 124 6.00 -24.92 41.74
N SER A 125 7.29 -25.03 41.49
CA SER A 125 8.23 -23.89 41.48
C SER A 125 7.94 -22.95 40.34
N ASN A 126 7.72 -23.49 39.15
CA ASN A 126 7.35 -22.73 37.95
C ASN A 126 5.98 -22.05 38.11
N ALA A 127 5.02 -22.77 38.70
CA ALA A 127 3.71 -22.20 39.04
C ALA A 127 3.80 -20.94 39.89
N ARG A 128 4.69 -20.92 40.88
CA ARG A 128 4.91 -19.73 41.74
C ARG A 128 5.49 -18.57 40.97
N LEU A 129 6.48 -18.81 40.10
CA LEU A 129 7.11 -17.78 39.30
C LEU A 129 6.10 -17.15 38.30
N GLN A 130 5.38 -17.98 37.59
CA GLN A 130 4.39 -17.53 36.60
C GLN A 130 3.22 -16.80 37.28
N MET A 131 2.74 -17.30 38.41
CA MET A 131 1.71 -16.60 39.20
C MET A 131 2.22 -15.29 39.80
N GLN A 132 3.47 -15.17 40.18
CA GLN A 132 4.05 -13.89 40.62
C GLN A 132 4.20 -12.91 39.45
N ALA A 133 4.60 -13.38 38.29
CA ALA A 133 4.71 -12.56 37.07
C ALA A 133 3.35 -11.96 36.68
N ILE A 134 2.30 -12.81 36.55
CA ILE A 134 0.98 -12.32 36.15
C ILE A 134 0.34 -11.40 37.22
N VAL A 135 0.52 -11.70 38.48
CA VAL A 135 0.07 -10.81 39.59
C VAL A 135 0.81 -9.48 39.55
N GLY A 136 2.08 -9.50 39.16
CA GLY A 136 2.89 -8.31 38.92
C GLY A 136 2.28 -7.38 37.91
N THR A 137 1.71 -7.90 36.82
CA THR A 137 1.07 -7.08 35.77
C THR A 137 -0.20 -6.38 36.28
N PHE A 138 -0.95 -7.01 37.19
CA PHE A 138 -2.13 -6.36 37.79
C PHE A 138 -1.77 -5.22 38.76
N LYS A 139 -0.52 -5.11 39.23
CA LYS A 139 -0.09 -3.99 40.08
C LYS A 139 -0.08 -2.65 39.36
N GLN A 140 -0.02 -2.64 38.03
CA GLN A 140 -0.13 -1.40 37.24
C GLN A 140 -1.45 -0.67 37.46
N PHE A 141 -2.51 -1.37 37.87
CA PHE A 141 -3.81 -0.79 38.21
C PHE A 141 -3.84 -0.17 39.62
N ASN A 142 -2.79 -0.38 40.43
CA ASN A 142 -2.76 0.11 41.79
C ASN A 142 -2.22 1.55 41.82
N SER A 143 -2.97 2.44 42.44
CA SER A 143 -2.51 3.78 42.77
C SER A 143 -2.42 3.96 44.30
N THR A 144 -1.42 4.71 44.75
CA THR A 144 -1.10 4.91 46.18
C THR A 144 -2.28 5.46 46.98
N ASN A 145 -3.16 6.24 46.32
CA ASN A 145 -4.24 6.99 46.98
C ASN A 145 -5.64 6.68 46.42
N LEU A 146 -5.72 5.84 45.35
CA LEU A 146 -6.95 5.60 44.64
C LEU A 146 -7.33 4.09 44.69
N ASN A 147 -7.85 3.55 43.60
CA ASN A 147 -8.26 2.16 43.49
C ASN A 147 -7.09 1.21 43.20
N GLY A 148 -7.30 -0.09 43.39
CA GLY A 148 -6.31 -1.10 43.08
C GLY A 148 -6.75 -2.50 43.44
N PHE A 149 -5.92 -3.47 43.07
CA PHE A 149 -6.15 -4.88 43.34
C PHE A 149 -5.23 -5.41 44.46
N LYS A 150 -5.77 -6.26 45.31
CA LYS A 150 -5.02 -6.98 46.36
C LYS A 150 -5.17 -8.46 46.11
N MET A 151 -4.06 -9.16 46.06
CA MET A 151 -4.03 -10.60 45.90
C MET A 151 -4.47 -11.30 47.20
N SER A 152 -5.34 -12.31 47.09
CA SER A 152 -5.60 -13.28 48.16
C SER A 152 -4.51 -14.34 48.19
N LYS A 153 -4.44 -15.11 49.30
CA LYS A 153 -3.55 -16.27 49.37
C LYS A 153 -3.94 -17.31 48.31
N ALA A 154 -2.94 -17.93 47.67
CA ALA A 154 -3.18 -19.02 46.75
C ALA A 154 -3.89 -20.19 47.45
N SER A 155 -4.84 -20.82 46.78
CA SER A 155 -5.61 -21.93 47.26
C SER A 155 -5.49 -23.12 46.30
N PHE A 156 -5.33 -24.33 46.90
CA PHE A 156 -5.29 -25.60 46.17
C PHE A 156 -6.50 -26.48 46.53
N LYS A 157 -7.55 -25.90 47.12
CA LYS A 157 -8.73 -26.65 47.53
C LYS A 157 -9.58 -27.07 46.33
N LYS A 158 -10.07 -28.32 46.34
CA LYS A 158 -11.00 -28.83 45.29
C LYS A 158 -12.22 -27.97 45.11
N GLU A 159 -12.73 -27.36 46.21
CA GLU A 159 -13.87 -26.43 46.16
C GLU A 159 -13.58 -25.17 45.33
N ASP A 160 -12.38 -24.61 45.43
CA ASP A 160 -12.01 -23.41 44.68
C ASP A 160 -11.85 -23.71 43.18
N LEU A 161 -11.35 -24.92 42.85
CA LEU A 161 -11.31 -25.40 41.47
C LEU A 161 -12.74 -25.60 40.91
N ALA A 162 -13.65 -26.19 41.70
CA ALA A 162 -15.05 -26.36 41.33
C ALA A 162 -15.71 -24.99 41.12
N ASN A 163 -15.48 -24.02 42.02
CA ASN A 163 -15.96 -22.64 41.85
C ASN A 163 -15.41 -21.95 40.62
N TYR A 164 -14.15 -22.23 40.26
CA TYR A 164 -13.54 -21.71 39.03
C TYR A 164 -14.24 -22.29 37.80
N ARG A 165 -14.36 -23.61 37.70
CA ARG A 165 -15.02 -24.31 36.57
C ARG A 165 -16.48 -23.90 36.41
N ASN A 166 -17.23 -23.80 37.50
CA ASN A 166 -18.63 -23.45 37.51
C ASN A 166 -18.88 -21.93 37.38
N ARG A 167 -17.83 -21.11 37.23
CA ARG A 167 -17.93 -19.65 37.18
C ARG A 167 -18.75 -19.08 38.36
N SER A 168 -18.68 -19.71 39.53
CA SER A 168 -19.48 -19.37 40.69
C SER A 168 -19.03 -18.03 41.29
N PHE A 169 -19.95 -17.05 41.34
CA PHE A 169 -19.70 -15.76 42.00
C PHE A 169 -20.12 -15.84 43.46
N LYS A 170 -19.28 -16.43 44.33
CA LYS A 170 -19.50 -16.36 45.77
C LYS A 170 -19.25 -14.94 46.30
N SER A 171 -19.51 -14.70 47.58
CA SER A 171 -19.31 -13.39 48.24
C SER A 171 -17.95 -12.72 47.98
N GLY A 172 -17.85 -11.42 48.12
CA GLY A 172 -16.65 -10.61 47.93
C GLY A 172 -16.54 -10.06 46.49
N GLY A 173 -15.38 -9.58 46.11
CA GLY A 173 -15.07 -8.92 44.84
C GLY A 173 -14.90 -7.41 44.99
N TYR A 174 -14.43 -6.77 43.95
CA TYR A 174 -14.24 -5.32 43.86
C TYR A 174 -15.42 -4.65 43.21
N ILE A 175 -15.70 -3.40 43.55
CA ILE A 175 -16.65 -2.57 42.81
C ILE A 175 -15.82 -1.76 41.81
N LEU A 176 -16.03 -2.03 40.53
CA LEU A 176 -15.47 -1.28 39.42
C LEU A 176 -16.59 -0.54 38.69
N ASN A 177 -16.34 0.68 38.26
CA ASN A 177 -17.25 1.32 37.29
C ASN A 177 -16.97 0.82 35.89
N ILE A 178 -17.81 1.20 34.92
CA ILE A 178 -17.72 0.72 33.53
C ILE A 178 -16.35 1.03 32.88
N GLU A 179 -15.73 2.18 33.17
CA GLU A 179 -14.43 2.55 32.61
C GLU A 179 -13.29 1.76 33.26
N GLU A 180 -13.33 1.58 34.58
CA GLU A 180 -12.38 0.73 35.28
C GLU A 180 -12.46 -0.74 34.81
N LEU A 181 -13.68 -1.22 34.55
CA LEU A 181 -13.88 -2.56 34.01
C LEU A 181 -13.35 -2.65 32.59
N ALA A 182 -13.61 -1.66 31.73
CA ALA A 182 -13.07 -1.59 30.38
C ALA A 182 -11.54 -1.56 30.35
N SER A 183 -10.90 -0.88 31.31
CA SER A 183 -9.44 -0.87 31.42
C SER A 183 -8.88 -2.26 31.80
N VAL A 184 -9.64 -3.09 32.52
CA VAL A 184 -9.22 -4.43 32.94
C VAL A 184 -9.53 -5.49 31.88
N PHE A 185 -10.60 -5.30 31.12
CA PHE A 185 -11.05 -6.25 30.10
C PHE A 185 -11.56 -5.50 28.86
N HIS A 186 -10.79 -5.58 27.83
CA HIS A 186 -11.12 -5.15 26.46
C HIS A 186 -10.36 -6.04 25.47
N LEU A 187 -10.67 -5.95 24.21
CA LEU A 187 -9.85 -6.60 23.19
C LEU A 187 -8.53 -5.83 23.07
N PRO A 188 -7.38 -6.51 23.04
CA PRO A 188 -6.08 -5.84 22.92
C PRO A 188 -6.07 -4.94 21.69
N HIS A 189 -5.42 -3.78 21.80
CA HIS A 189 -5.24 -2.88 20.67
C HIS A 189 -4.16 -3.42 19.72
N THR A 190 -4.20 -3.01 18.43
CA THR A 190 -3.22 -3.45 17.42
C THR A 190 -1.76 -3.15 17.79
N ASN A 191 -1.53 -2.21 18.71
CA ASN A 191 -0.20 -1.87 19.23
C ASN A 191 0.35 -2.90 20.24
N VAL A 192 -0.45 -3.90 20.63
CA VAL A 192 -0.02 -4.98 21.53
C VAL A 192 0.55 -6.11 20.69
N GLU A 193 1.83 -6.00 20.34
CA GLU A 193 2.57 -7.05 19.62
C GLU A 193 2.90 -8.20 20.56
N THR A 194 2.10 -9.26 20.53
CA THR A 194 2.40 -10.51 21.22
C THR A 194 2.35 -11.68 20.25
N PRO A 195 3.30 -12.65 20.31
CA PRO A 195 3.44 -13.74 19.33
C PRO A 195 2.21 -14.63 19.18
N ASN A 196 1.34 -14.70 20.19
CA ASN A 196 0.20 -15.61 20.24
C ASN A 196 -1.15 -14.94 19.95
N ILE A 197 -1.15 -13.66 19.54
CA ILE A 197 -2.38 -12.98 19.13
C ILE A 197 -2.41 -12.93 17.60
N VAL A 198 -3.38 -13.61 17.02
CA VAL A 198 -3.67 -13.51 15.57
C VAL A 198 -4.56 -12.31 15.35
N TRP A 199 -3.99 -11.27 14.76
CA TRP A 199 -4.73 -10.06 14.38
C TRP A 199 -5.47 -10.31 13.06
N ALA A 200 -6.78 -10.44 13.13
CA ALA A 200 -7.61 -10.42 11.93
C ALA A 200 -7.90 -8.97 11.55
N SER A 201 -7.18 -8.46 10.56
CA SER A 201 -7.30 -7.06 10.10
C SER A 201 -8.60 -6.77 9.33
N SER A 202 -9.33 -7.81 8.91
CA SER A 202 -10.60 -7.69 8.19
C SER A 202 -11.50 -8.90 8.44
N LYS A 203 -12.82 -8.71 8.22
CA LYS A 203 -13.75 -9.85 8.16
C LYS A 203 -13.36 -10.73 6.97
N THR A 204 -13.01 -11.99 7.21
CA THR A 204 -12.87 -12.97 6.14
C THR A 204 -14.26 -13.39 5.68
N ALA A 205 -14.49 -13.34 4.38
CA ALA A 205 -15.71 -13.82 3.75
C ALA A 205 -15.41 -15.00 2.84
N GLU A 206 -16.43 -15.80 2.58
CA GLU A 206 -16.33 -16.86 1.58
C GLU A 206 -16.00 -16.27 0.20
N PRO A 207 -15.06 -16.87 -0.55
CA PRO A 207 -14.75 -16.43 -1.90
C PRO A 207 -16.02 -16.46 -2.77
N PRO A 208 -16.15 -15.54 -3.75
CA PRO A 208 -17.26 -15.58 -4.69
C PRO A 208 -17.34 -16.93 -5.41
N ALA A 209 -18.54 -17.46 -5.59
CA ALA A 209 -18.74 -18.76 -6.24
C ALA A 209 -18.18 -18.84 -7.69
N LYS A 210 -18.01 -17.69 -8.35
CA LYS A 210 -17.45 -17.59 -9.72
C LYS A 210 -15.99 -17.18 -9.74
N LEU A 211 -15.28 -17.22 -8.60
CA LEU A 211 -13.85 -16.91 -8.57
C LEU A 211 -13.09 -17.94 -9.45
N PRO A 212 -12.30 -17.48 -10.45
CA PRO A 212 -11.47 -18.40 -11.25
C PRO A 212 -10.39 -19.04 -10.37
N ILE A 213 -10.51 -20.33 -10.12
CA ILE A 213 -9.61 -21.11 -9.26
C ILE A 213 -8.79 -22.03 -10.16
N ILE A 214 -7.51 -22.17 -9.85
CA ILE A 214 -6.61 -23.14 -10.49
C ILE A 214 -7.01 -24.54 -10.03
N THR A 215 -7.33 -25.39 -10.99
CA THR A 215 -7.91 -26.73 -10.76
C THR A 215 -6.91 -27.87 -10.94
N GLY A 216 -5.79 -27.62 -11.64
CA GLY A 216 -4.85 -28.63 -12.12
C GLY A 216 -5.20 -29.17 -13.50
N ASP A 217 -6.33 -28.77 -14.08
CA ASP A 217 -6.68 -29.04 -15.47
C ASP A 217 -6.06 -27.97 -16.38
N MET A 218 -5.06 -28.35 -17.16
CA MET A 218 -4.31 -27.42 -18.03
C MET A 218 -5.21 -26.67 -19.01
N ALA A 219 -6.26 -27.30 -19.53
CA ALA A 219 -7.16 -26.67 -20.50
C ALA A 219 -8.01 -25.56 -19.89
N ILE A 220 -8.28 -25.64 -18.60
CA ILE A 220 -8.98 -24.60 -17.85
C ILE A 220 -7.98 -23.54 -17.34
N ASP A 221 -6.89 -24.01 -16.78
CA ASP A 221 -5.92 -23.18 -16.05
C ASP A 221 -5.12 -22.27 -16.98
N GLU A 222 -4.90 -22.64 -18.25
CA GLU A 222 -4.27 -21.77 -19.25
C GLU A 222 -5.04 -20.47 -19.51
N ASN A 223 -6.34 -20.48 -19.26
CA ASN A 223 -7.20 -19.29 -19.39
C ASN A 223 -7.23 -18.42 -18.13
N ILE A 224 -6.50 -18.80 -17.07
CA ILE A 224 -6.46 -18.07 -15.81
C ILE A 224 -5.07 -17.50 -15.58
N SER A 225 -5.00 -16.21 -15.34
CA SER A 225 -3.77 -15.55 -14.86
C SER A 225 -3.79 -15.55 -13.34
N ALA A 226 -3.08 -16.50 -12.75
CA ALA A 226 -3.03 -16.67 -11.30
C ALA A 226 -2.19 -15.58 -10.63
N PHE A 227 -2.70 -14.98 -9.54
CA PHE A 227 -2.00 -13.96 -8.76
C PHE A 227 -2.32 -13.95 -7.25
N GLY A 228 -3.13 -14.88 -6.75
CA GLY A 228 -3.50 -14.88 -5.35
C GLY A 228 -3.85 -16.24 -4.77
N LEU A 229 -3.96 -16.27 -3.45
CA LEU A 229 -4.43 -17.42 -2.68
C LEU A 229 -5.64 -17.00 -1.83
N THR A 230 -6.66 -17.83 -1.78
CA THR A 230 -7.77 -17.64 -0.84
C THR A 230 -7.28 -17.91 0.59
N ASN A 231 -7.91 -17.29 1.58
CA ASN A 231 -7.56 -17.46 2.99
C ASN A 231 -8.79 -17.74 3.88
N PHE A 232 -9.82 -18.34 3.32
CA PHE A 232 -11.07 -18.60 4.03
C PHE A 232 -11.06 -19.98 4.71
N ARG A 233 -11.28 -20.01 6.02
CA ARG A 233 -11.34 -21.24 6.86
C ARG A 233 -10.13 -22.17 6.75
N GLY A 234 -8.95 -21.60 6.50
CA GLY A 234 -7.70 -22.37 6.37
C GLY A 234 -7.57 -23.15 5.06
N ILE A 235 -8.47 -22.96 4.12
CA ILE A 235 -8.40 -23.55 2.77
C ILE A 235 -7.81 -22.51 1.82
N ASN A 236 -6.66 -22.84 1.24
CA ASN A 236 -5.94 -21.97 0.32
C ASN A 236 -6.08 -22.53 -1.11
N HIS A 237 -6.94 -21.90 -1.90
CA HIS A 237 -7.01 -22.15 -3.34
C HIS A 237 -6.26 -21.06 -4.08
N GLN A 238 -5.42 -21.45 -5.06
CA GLN A 238 -4.82 -20.50 -5.97
C GLN A 238 -5.91 -19.97 -6.91
N PHE A 239 -6.02 -18.66 -7.04
CA PHE A 239 -7.01 -18.00 -7.89
C PHE A 239 -6.38 -16.92 -8.75
N GLY A 240 -7.10 -16.51 -9.78
CA GLY A 240 -6.64 -15.51 -10.70
C GLY A 240 -7.75 -14.73 -11.39
N MET A 241 -7.38 -14.10 -12.50
CA MET A 241 -8.27 -13.39 -13.41
C MET A 241 -8.32 -14.14 -14.74
N LEU A 242 -9.49 -14.22 -15.36
CA LEU A 242 -9.61 -14.77 -16.72
C LEU A 242 -8.79 -13.93 -17.70
N ARG A 243 -8.08 -14.57 -18.62
CA ARG A 243 -7.30 -13.85 -19.65
C ARG A 243 -8.20 -12.99 -20.55
N SER A 244 -9.43 -13.43 -20.80
CA SER A 244 -10.43 -12.63 -21.51
C SER A 244 -10.77 -11.32 -20.82
N ASP A 245 -10.75 -11.30 -19.47
CA ASP A 245 -11.02 -10.09 -18.69
C ASP A 245 -9.81 -9.15 -18.68
N ARG A 246 -8.57 -9.71 -18.71
CA ARG A 246 -7.35 -8.91 -18.85
C ARG A 246 -7.29 -8.11 -20.16
N SER A 247 -8.03 -8.53 -21.19
CA SER A 247 -8.14 -7.77 -22.44
C SER A 247 -8.80 -6.38 -22.27
N ARG A 248 -9.44 -6.14 -21.12
CA ARG A 248 -10.01 -4.82 -20.73
C ARG A 248 -9.03 -3.96 -19.96
N HIS A 249 -7.76 -4.40 -19.89
CA HIS A 249 -6.69 -3.80 -19.13
C HIS A 249 -6.82 -4.02 -17.62
N VAL A 250 -5.70 -3.87 -16.91
CA VAL A 250 -5.63 -4.01 -15.45
C VAL A 250 -4.93 -2.78 -14.88
N TYR A 251 -5.57 -2.14 -13.92
CA TYR A 251 -5.00 -1.02 -13.18
C TYR A 251 -4.76 -1.41 -11.73
N ILE A 252 -3.51 -1.27 -11.27
CA ILE A 252 -3.07 -1.61 -9.93
C ILE A 252 -2.67 -0.33 -9.20
N ILE A 253 -3.34 -0.05 -8.08
CA ILE A 253 -3.04 1.11 -7.24
C ILE A 253 -2.67 0.66 -5.84
N GLY A 254 -1.64 1.27 -5.26
CA GLY A 254 -1.24 0.99 -3.89
C GLY A 254 0.00 1.78 -3.48
N GLN A 255 0.12 2.07 -2.19
CA GLN A 255 1.30 2.75 -1.63
C GLN A 255 2.59 1.93 -1.83
N THR A 256 3.74 2.57 -1.61
CA THR A 256 5.03 1.87 -1.59
C THR A 256 5.00 0.75 -0.54
N GLY A 257 5.47 -0.44 -0.92
CA GLY A 257 5.44 -1.62 -0.05
C GLY A 257 4.12 -2.38 0.01
N ALA A 258 3.06 -1.93 -0.70
CA ALA A 258 1.76 -2.62 -0.74
C ALA A 258 1.73 -3.90 -1.61
N GLY A 259 2.82 -4.23 -2.30
CA GLY A 259 2.91 -5.44 -3.14
C GLY A 259 2.56 -5.24 -4.62
N LYS A 260 2.51 -4.00 -5.15
CA LYS A 260 2.22 -3.72 -6.56
C LYS A 260 3.14 -4.49 -7.52
N SER A 261 4.46 -4.30 -7.37
CA SER A 261 5.46 -4.96 -8.24
C SER A 261 5.39 -6.48 -8.12
N GLY A 262 5.15 -7.02 -6.91
CA GLY A 262 4.90 -8.45 -6.71
C GLY A 262 3.66 -8.96 -7.46
N THR A 263 2.59 -8.16 -7.53
CA THR A 263 1.40 -8.51 -8.31
C THR A 263 1.70 -8.51 -9.82
N LEU A 264 2.46 -7.51 -10.31
CA LEU A 264 2.94 -7.49 -11.70
C LEU A 264 3.80 -8.72 -12.01
N GLU A 265 4.70 -9.10 -11.11
CA GLU A 265 5.55 -10.30 -11.24
C GLU A 265 4.71 -11.57 -11.35
N LEU A 266 3.67 -11.75 -10.53
CA LEU A 266 2.80 -12.91 -10.58
C LEU A 266 2.04 -13.03 -11.92
N PHE A 267 1.54 -11.92 -12.45
CA PHE A 267 0.93 -11.90 -13.77
C PHE A 267 1.94 -12.25 -14.88
N ALA A 268 3.15 -11.67 -14.84
CA ALA A 268 4.21 -11.98 -15.81
C ALA A 268 4.65 -13.44 -15.72
N LEU A 269 4.76 -14.00 -14.51
CA LEU A 269 5.04 -15.44 -14.30
C LEU A 269 3.96 -16.32 -14.92
N SER A 270 2.69 -15.98 -14.73
CA SER A 270 1.60 -16.70 -15.38
C SER A 270 1.71 -16.68 -16.91
N ASP A 271 2.14 -15.54 -17.49
CA ASP A 271 2.34 -15.43 -18.93
C ASP A 271 3.55 -16.24 -19.42
N ILE A 272 4.66 -16.25 -18.66
CA ILE A 272 5.84 -17.07 -18.97
C ILE A 272 5.46 -18.56 -19.06
N TYR A 273 4.79 -19.07 -18.01
CA TYR A 273 4.44 -20.48 -17.90
C TYR A 273 3.45 -20.95 -18.97
N HIS A 274 2.58 -20.07 -19.43
CA HIS A 274 1.61 -20.39 -20.49
C HIS A 274 2.10 -19.99 -21.90
N GLY A 275 3.38 -19.63 -22.06
CA GLY A 275 3.99 -19.36 -23.36
C GLY A 275 3.53 -18.07 -24.05
N HIS A 276 2.95 -17.12 -23.29
CA HIS A 276 2.52 -15.84 -23.85
C HIS A 276 3.68 -14.86 -24.03
N GLY A 277 3.54 -13.96 -25.02
CA GLY A 277 4.45 -12.84 -25.23
C GLY A 277 4.06 -11.64 -24.35
N TYR A 278 5.10 -10.95 -23.83
CA TYR A 278 4.87 -9.75 -23.02
C TYR A 278 6.03 -8.76 -23.08
N ALA A 279 5.77 -7.54 -22.63
CA ALA A 279 6.79 -6.54 -22.38
C ALA A 279 6.71 -6.04 -20.94
N ILE A 280 7.87 -5.77 -20.33
CA ILE A 280 7.99 -5.11 -19.03
C ILE A 280 8.68 -3.77 -19.24
N ILE A 281 8.15 -2.69 -18.67
CA ILE A 281 8.81 -1.39 -18.58
C ILE A 281 8.95 -1.04 -17.10
N ASP A 282 10.20 -1.07 -16.63
CA ASP A 282 10.54 -0.93 -15.22
C ASP A 282 11.53 0.23 -15.01
N PRO A 283 11.10 1.33 -14.33
CA PRO A 283 11.96 2.46 -14.03
C PRO A 283 12.95 2.21 -12.89
N HIS A 284 12.72 1.16 -12.08
CA HIS A 284 13.58 0.82 -10.94
C HIS A 284 14.61 -0.27 -11.29
N GLY A 285 14.24 -1.22 -12.12
CA GLY A 285 15.07 -2.33 -12.56
C GLY A 285 14.88 -3.64 -11.79
N ASP A 286 14.29 -3.60 -10.60
CA ASP A 286 14.11 -4.78 -9.74
C ASP A 286 13.16 -5.81 -10.35
N PHE A 287 12.03 -5.36 -10.86
CA PHE A 287 11.04 -6.23 -11.53
C PHE A 287 11.65 -6.86 -12.78
N ALA A 288 12.37 -6.06 -13.60
CA ALA A 288 13.06 -6.55 -14.80
C ALA A 288 14.08 -7.64 -14.47
N VAL A 289 14.92 -7.43 -13.46
CA VAL A 289 15.95 -8.39 -13.05
C VAL A 289 15.34 -9.65 -12.42
N ASN A 290 14.34 -9.51 -11.57
CA ASN A 290 13.67 -10.63 -10.95
C ASN A 290 12.97 -11.51 -11.98
N ASN A 291 12.31 -10.89 -12.96
CA ASN A 291 11.60 -11.61 -14.00
C ASN A 291 12.53 -12.50 -14.84
N MET A 292 13.76 -12.03 -15.13
CA MET A 292 14.76 -12.81 -15.86
C MET A 292 15.07 -14.17 -15.23
N ARG A 293 14.98 -14.29 -13.90
CA ARG A 293 15.28 -15.53 -13.17
C ARG A 293 14.27 -16.64 -13.42
N PHE A 294 13.07 -16.30 -13.85
CA PHE A 294 11.97 -17.24 -14.06
C PHE A 294 11.79 -17.64 -15.53
N ILE A 295 12.59 -17.09 -16.45
CA ILE A 295 12.49 -17.44 -17.86
C ILE A 295 13.06 -18.85 -18.07
N PRO A 296 12.25 -19.80 -18.58
CA PRO A 296 12.73 -21.16 -18.81
C PRO A 296 13.76 -21.19 -19.94
N GLY A 297 14.69 -22.14 -19.88
CA GLY A 297 15.74 -22.29 -20.87
C GLY A 297 15.25 -22.38 -22.33
N SER A 298 14.07 -22.94 -22.53
CA SER A 298 13.42 -23.06 -23.85
C SER A 298 12.98 -21.74 -24.46
N ARG A 299 12.91 -20.66 -23.66
CA ARG A 299 12.48 -19.33 -24.09
C ARG A 299 13.58 -18.25 -24.02
N LEU A 300 14.82 -18.63 -23.71
CA LEU A 300 15.93 -17.66 -23.62
C LEU A 300 16.16 -16.92 -24.95
N ASP A 301 16.03 -17.62 -26.09
CA ASP A 301 16.18 -17.03 -27.42
C ASP A 301 15.00 -16.10 -27.80
N ASP A 302 13.92 -16.13 -27.04
CA ASP A 302 12.79 -15.23 -27.22
C ASP A 302 12.97 -13.88 -26.50
N VAL A 303 14.00 -13.74 -25.66
CA VAL A 303 14.15 -12.57 -24.77
C VAL A 303 14.96 -11.48 -25.45
N VAL A 304 14.40 -10.28 -25.49
CA VAL A 304 15.09 -9.04 -25.76
C VAL A 304 15.21 -8.27 -24.45
N TYR A 305 16.44 -8.17 -23.93
CA TYR A 305 16.73 -7.42 -22.71
C TYR A 305 17.32 -6.06 -23.04
N PHE A 306 16.49 -5.02 -22.99
CA PHE A 306 16.90 -3.65 -23.25
C PHE A 306 17.34 -2.99 -21.94
N ASN A 307 18.65 -2.82 -21.79
CA ASN A 307 19.27 -2.20 -20.62
C ASN A 307 20.19 -1.04 -21.06
N PRO A 308 19.73 0.21 -20.99
CA PRO A 308 20.54 1.38 -21.32
C PRO A 308 21.83 1.53 -20.50
N ALA A 309 21.87 0.97 -19.29
CA ALA A 309 23.07 1.02 -18.44
C ALA A 309 24.19 0.09 -18.94
N ASP A 310 23.92 -0.83 -19.84
CA ASP A 310 24.95 -1.63 -20.50
C ASP A 310 25.62 -0.83 -21.62
N THR A 311 26.67 -0.13 -21.26
CA THR A 311 27.44 0.73 -22.18
C THR A 311 28.39 -0.05 -23.08
N ALA A 312 28.67 -1.32 -22.77
CA ALA A 312 29.54 -2.17 -23.58
C ALA A 312 28.83 -2.68 -24.85
N PHE A 313 27.52 -2.96 -24.72
CA PHE A 313 26.71 -3.50 -25.82
C PHE A 313 25.37 -2.74 -25.94
N PRO A 314 25.40 -1.44 -26.33
CA PRO A 314 24.18 -0.64 -26.42
C PRO A 314 23.28 -1.12 -27.53
N LEU A 315 22.06 -1.54 -27.18
CA LEU A 315 21.02 -1.87 -28.15
C LEU A 315 20.48 -0.60 -28.79
N GLY A 316 20.45 -0.57 -30.13
CA GLY A 316 19.85 0.52 -30.89
C GLY A 316 18.34 0.58 -30.71
N PHE A 317 17.84 1.78 -30.44
CA PHE A 317 16.44 2.08 -30.42
C PHE A 317 16.20 3.44 -31.04
N ASN A 318 15.67 3.48 -32.27
CA ASN A 318 15.42 4.71 -33.02
C ASN A 318 13.93 5.09 -32.99
N PRO A 319 13.54 6.12 -32.22
CA PRO A 319 12.15 6.60 -32.21
C PRO A 319 11.65 7.08 -33.59
N LEU A 320 12.57 7.54 -34.49
CA LEU A 320 12.25 8.02 -35.82
C LEU A 320 12.30 6.93 -36.90
N GLU A 321 12.59 5.68 -36.55
CA GLU A 321 12.61 4.60 -37.53
C GLU A 321 11.22 4.37 -38.14
N VAL A 322 11.15 4.44 -39.47
CA VAL A 322 9.94 4.19 -40.28
C VAL A 322 10.03 2.79 -40.85
N THR A 323 9.21 1.87 -40.35
CA THR A 323 9.06 0.52 -40.90
C THR A 323 7.93 0.44 -41.94
N ASP A 324 6.93 1.28 -41.79
CA ASP A 324 5.79 1.42 -42.70
C ASP A 324 5.59 2.92 -43.05
N PRO A 325 5.73 3.29 -44.34
CA PRO A 325 5.56 4.67 -44.79
C PRO A 325 4.18 5.29 -44.46
N SER A 326 3.13 4.49 -44.35
CA SER A 326 1.79 4.94 -43.99
C SER A 326 1.70 5.51 -42.56
N GLN A 327 2.65 5.13 -41.71
CA GLN A 327 2.66 5.54 -40.29
C GLN A 327 3.46 6.80 -39.98
N LYS A 328 4.06 7.46 -40.96
CA LYS A 328 4.90 8.65 -40.75
C LYS A 328 4.21 9.74 -39.91
N THR A 329 2.95 10.05 -40.24
CA THR A 329 2.18 11.06 -39.50
C THR A 329 1.96 10.65 -38.05
N ASN A 330 1.65 9.38 -37.78
CA ASN A 330 1.47 8.86 -36.44
C ASN A 330 2.79 8.91 -35.66
N ILE A 331 3.90 8.45 -36.27
CA ILE A 331 5.24 8.52 -35.66
C ILE A 331 5.58 9.97 -35.29
N SER A 332 5.36 10.93 -36.21
CA SER A 332 5.59 12.34 -35.94
C SER A 332 4.78 12.85 -34.75
N SER A 333 3.49 12.55 -34.71
CA SER A 333 2.59 12.99 -33.65
C SER A 333 2.97 12.40 -32.29
N GLU A 334 3.32 11.12 -32.26
CA GLU A 334 3.71 10.44 -31.04
C GLU A 334 5.06 10.91 -30.49
N VAL A 335 6.07 11.10 -31.38
CA VAL A 335 7.37 11.67 -30.99
C VAL A 335 7.18 13.08 -30.44
N ILE A 336 6.32 13.90 -31.05
CA ILE A 336 5.97 15.23 -30.53
C ILE A 336 5.31 15.14 -29.16
N GLY A 337 4.41 14.19 -28.95
CA GLY A 337 3.79 13.96 -27.64
C GLY A 337 4.81 13.66 -26.52
N VAL A 338 5.81 12.82 -26.79
CA VAL A 338 6.92 12.56 -25.86
C VAL A 338 7.77 13.80 -25.63
N LEU A 339 8.13 14.53 -26.69
CA LEU A 339 8.90 15.77 -26.60
C LEU A 339 8.12 16.85 -25.83
N LYS A 340 6.82 17.00 -26.06
CA LYS A 340 5.95 17.93 -25.32
C LYS A 340 6.05 17.69 -23.81
N ARG A 341 6.03 16.44 -23.39
CA ARG A 341 6.24 16.07 -21.99
C ARG A 341 7.64 16.46 -21.49
N MET A 342 8.68 16.22 -22.28
CA MET A 342 10.07 16.59 -21.94
C MET A 342 10.24 18.10 -21.75
N PHE A 343 9.58 18.91 -22.59
CA PHE A 343 9.65 20.36 -22.52
C PHE A 343 8.81 20.96 -21.39
N GLY A 344 7.71 20.31 -20.97
CA GLY A 344 6.84 20.79 -19.90
C GLY A 344 6.32 22.20 -20.15
N GLU A 345 6.49 23.09 -19.19
CA GLU A 345 6.03 24.50 -19.27
C GLU A 345 6.72 25.32 -20.39
N SER A 346 7.87 24.84 -20.87
CA SER A 346 8.58 25.49 -22.00
C SER A 346 7.94 25.16 -23.35
N TRP A 347 6.92 24.30 -23.41
CA TRP A 347 6.22 23.95 -24.64
C TRP A 347 5.34 25.11 -25.12
N GLY A 348 5.39 25.40 -26.41
CA GLY A 348 4.55 26.42 -27.02
C GLY A 348 4.22 26.11 -28.47
N PRO A 349 3.17 26.77 -29.04
CA PRO A 349 2.71 26.46 -30.39
C PRO A 349 3.78 26.59 -31.47
N ARG A 350 4.66 27.59 -31.35
CA ARG A 350 5.78 27.78 -32.30
C ARG A 350 6.80 26.64 -32.24
N LEU A 351 7.11 26.20 -31.04
CA LEU A 351 8.03 25.10 -30.82
C LEU A 351 7.47 23.80 -31.42
N GLU A 352 6.20 23.51 -31.17
CA GLU A 352 5.52 22.36 -31.75
C GLU A 352 5.54 22.41 -33.28
N TYR A 353 5.24 23.57 -33.84
CA TYR A 353 5.22 23.82 -35.29
C TYR A 353 6.57 23.51 -35.93
N ILE A 354 7.67 24.06 -35.38
CA ILE A 354 9.02 23.82 -35.90
C ILE A 354 9.40 22.34 -35.77
N LEU A 355 9.14 21.72 -34.61
CA LEU A 355 9.47 20.31 -34.37
C LEU A 355 8.68 19.39 -35.30
N ARG A 356 7.41 19.67 -35.55
CA ARG A 356 6.55 18.88 -36.45
C ARG A 356 7.15 18.81 -37.85
N TYR A 357 7.48 19.97 -38.44
CA TYR A 357 8.09 20.00 -39.77
C TYR A 357 9.53 19.46 -39.78
N THR A 358 10.26 19.60 -38.68
CA THR A 358 11.57 18.98 -38.54
C THR A 358 11.48 17.46 -38.59
N ILE A 359 10.58 16.88 -37.78
CA ILE A 359 10.40 15.43 -37.70
C ILE A 359 9.85 14.89 -39.02
N LEU A 360 8.82 15.50 -39.60
CA LEU A 360 8.27 15.07 -40.90
C LEU A 360 9.34 15.03 -41.99
N ALA A 361 10.17 16.06 -42.11
CA ALA A 361 11.28 16.07 -43.06
C ALA A 361 12.30 14.96 -42.81
N LEU A 362 12.64 14.69 -41.52
CA LEU A 362 13.57 13.62 -41.15
C LEU A 362 12.99 12.23 -41.45
N LEU A 363 11.68 12.04 -41.25
CA LEU A 363 11.00 10.76 -41.56
C LEU A 363 10.97 10.43 -43.07
N ASP A 364 11.18 11.42 -43.94
CA ASP A 364 11.30 11.20 -45.38
C ASP A 364 12.69 10.72 -45.79
N ARG A 365 13.72 11.11 -45.04
CA ARG A 365 15.11 10.70 -45.30
C ARG A 365 15.44 9.38 -44.60
N PRO A 366 15.98 8.39 -45.32
CA PRO A 366 16.40 7.13 -44.70
C PRO A 366 17.53 7.34 -43.68
N SER A 367 17.56 6.47 -42.66
CA SER A 367 18.64 6.41 -41.67
C SER A 367 18.81 7.66 -40.78
N THR A 368 17.78 8.46 -40.63
CA THR A 368 17.75 9.59 -39.70
C THR A 368 17.49 9.13 -38.27
N THR A 369 17.97 9.92 -37.31
CA THR A 369 17.93 9.61 -35.87
C THR A 369 17.50 10.85 -35.08
N MET A 370 17.28 10.70 -33.77
CA MET A 370 17.00 11.82 -32.87
C MET A 370 18.11 12.89 -32.88
N LEU A 371 19.36 12.51 -33.19
CA LEU A 371 20.49 13.45 -33.28
C LEU A 371 20.31 14.43 -34.47
N ASP A 372 19.63 14.01 -35.50
CA ASP A 372 19.44 14.81 -36.71
C ASP A 372 18.43 15.93 -36.53
N ILE A 373 17.63 15.94 -35.45
CA ILE A 373 16.74 17.06 -35.11
C ILE A 373 17.55 18.35 -34.95
N THR A 374 18.63 18.31 -34.18
CA THR A 374 19.49 19.49 -33.99
C THR A 374 20.22 19.88 -35.25
N ARG A 375 20.69 18.89 -36.04
CA ARG A 375 21.35 19.13 -37.33
C ARG A 375 20.42 19.77 -38.34
N MET A 376 19.18 19.32 -38.43
CA MET A 376 18.16 19.88 -39.33
C MET A 376 17.95 21.39 -39.06
N LEU A 377 18.05 21.80 -37.78
CA LEU A 377 17.87 23.19 -37.36
C LEU A 377 19.12 24.07 -37.56
N THR A 378 20.32 23.53 -37.44
CA THR A 378 21.56 24.29 -37.40
C THR A 378 22.44 24.17 -38.65
N ASP A 379 22.41 23.02 -39.35
CA ASP A 379 23.21 22.73 -40.52
C ASP A 379 22.42 22.93 -41.81
N LYS A 380 22.72 24.02 -42.52
CA LYS A 380 22.06 24.38 -43.81
C LYS A 380 22.23 23.30 -44.89
N LYS A 381 23.45 22.69 -44.95
CA LYS A 381 23.74 21.66 -45.93
C LYS A 381 22.94 20.39 -45.68
N PHE A 382 23.02 19.90 -44.44
CA PHE A 382 22.26 18.72 -44.03
C PHE A 382 20.76 18.91 -44.23
N ARG A 383 20.23 20.11 -43.93
CA ARG A 383 18.84 20.45 -44.15
C ARG A 383 18.45 20.37 -45.62
N GLN A 384 19.28 20.97 -46.53
CA GLN A 384 19.00 20.91 -47.96
C GLN A 384 19.02 19.46 -48.46
N GLU A 385 20.03 18.67 -48.13
CA GLU A 385 20.11 17.25 -48.46
C GLU A 385 18.90 16.46 -47.95
N THR A 386 18.39 16.80 -46.79
CA THR A 386 17.18 16.14 -46.21
C THR A 386 15.95 16.50 -46.98
N LEU A 387 15.76 17.75 -47.38
CA LEU A 387 14.60 18.21 -48.12
C LEU A 387 14.54 17.64 -49.54
N ASP A 388 15.65 17.18 -50.10
CA ASP A 388 15.67 16.52 -51.40
C ASP A 388 14.99 15.14 -51.39
N TYR A 389 14.80 14.54 -50.20
CA TYR A 389 14.04 13.31 -50.02
C TYR A 389 12.54 13.55 -49.86
N SER A 390 12.12 14.76 -49.47
CA SER A 390 10.71 15.05 -49.20
C SER A 390 9.94 15.34 -50.46
N GLN A 391 8.75 14.76 -50.58
CA GLN A 391 7.78 15.03 -51.63
C GLN A 391 6.55 15.81 -51.09
N ASP A 392 6.46 15.99 -49.78
CA ASP A 392 5.37 16.72 -49.13
C ASP A 392 5.53 18.24 -49.39
N THR A 393 4.62 18.78 -50.18
CA THR A 393 4.63 20.19 -50.55
C THR A 393 4.49 21.12 -49.34
N VAL A 394 3.81 20.68 -48.27
CA VAL A 394 3.61 21.49 -47.07
C VAL A 394 4.90 21.56 -46.27
N VAL A 395 5.61 20.42 -46.11
CA VAL A 395 6.94 20.35 -45.49
C VAL A 395 7.96 21.21 -46.27
N LEU A 396 7.97 21.07 -47.60
CA LEU A 396 8.84 21.87 -48.47
C LEU A 396 8.56 23.36 -48.39
N ASN A 397 7.28 23.76 -48.37
CA ASN A 397 6.88 25.17 -48.24
C ASN A 397 7.35 25.77 -46.90
N PHE A 398 7.16 25.05 -45.82
CA PHE A 398 7.68 25.49 -44.50
C PHE A 398 9.17 25.77 -44.56
N TRP A 399 9.98 24.82 -45.02
CA TRP A 399 11.43 24.95 -44.98
C TRP A 399 12.01 25.90 -46.03
N LYS A 400 11.51 25.84 -47.29
CA LYS A 400 12.07 26.58 -48.41
C LYS A 400 11.55 28.02 -48.53
N VAL A 401 10.36 28.28 -47.98
CA VAL A 401 9.71 29.61 -48.07
C VAL A 401 9.63 30.24 -46.68
N GLU A 402 8.92 29.64 -45.75
CA GLU A 402 8.64 30.28 -44.46
C GLU A 402 9.91 30.40 -43.61
N PHE A 403 10.54 29.28 -43.27
CA PHE A 403 11.76 29.25 -42.46
C PHE A 403 12.91 29.99 -43.11
N ALA A 404 13.04 29.89 -44.42
CA ALA A 404 14.07 30.60 -45.16
C ALA A 404 13.89 32.14 -45.16
N SER A 405 12.70 32.64 -44.93
CA SER A 405 12.39 34.06 -44.80
C SER A 405 12.73 34.66 -43.43
N TRP A 406 12.97 33.82 -42.43
CA TRP A 406 13.24 34.28 -41.09
C TRP A 406 14.67 34.86 -40.97
N ASN A 407 14.80 35.97 -40.26
CA ASN A 407 16.14 36.53 -39.99
C ASN A 407 16.87 35.69 -38.93
N ASP A 408 18.19 35.76 -38.93
CA ASP A 408 19.06 34.93 -38.08
C ASP A 408 18.78 35.11 -36.57
N LYS A 409 18.39 36.29 -36.11
CA LYS A 409 18.01 36.55 -34.73
C LYS A 409 16.76 35.77 -34.35
N PHE A 410 15.72 35.86 -35.19
CA PHE A 410 14.46 35.16 -34.96
C PHE A 410 14.67 33.63 -35.01
N VAL A 411 15.44 33.13 -35.98
CA VAL A 411 15.80 31.70 -36.05
C VAL A 411 16.46 31.26 -34.75
N SER A 412 17.48 32.01 -34.28
CA SER A 412 18.17 31.65 -33.05
C SER A 412 17.26 31.58 -31.82
N GLU A 413 16.37 32.55 -31.68
CA GLU A 413 15.38 32.55 -30.58
C GLU A 413 14.36 31.39 -30.71
N ALA A 414 13.90 31.10 -31.92
CA ALA A 414 12.88 30.08 -32.16
C ALA A 414 13.38 28.66 -31.97
N ILE A 415 14.65 28.36 -32.31
CA ILE A 415 15.24 27.03 -32.19
C ILE A 415 15.93 26.78 -30.86
N ALA A 416 16.28 27.82 -30.08
CA ALA A 416 17.03 27.70 -28.84
C ALA A 416 16.39 26.69 -27.82
N PRO A 417 15.06 26.67 -27.59
CA PRO A 417 14.46 25.69 -26.70
C PRO A 417 14.67 24.25 -27.17
N VAL A 418 14.61 23.99 -28.49
CA VAL A 418 14.86 22.66 -29.06
C VAL A 418 16.30 22.24 -28.81
N LEU A 419 17.26 23.12 -29.13
CA LEU A 419 18.67 22.84 -28.95
C LEU A 419 19.02 22.58 -27.48
N ASN A 420 18.41 23.31 -26.56
CA ASN A 420 18.65 23.13 -25.12
C ASN A 420 18.13 21.79 -24.62
N LYS A 421 16.92 21.39 -25.00
CA LYS A 421 16.30 20.16 -24.47
C LYS A 421 16.73 18.90 -25.22
N VAL A 422 16.55 18.89 -26.55
CA VAL A 422 16.95 17.74 -27.38
C VAL A 422 18.46 17.58 -27.36
N GLY A 423 19.20 18.70 -27.38
CA GLY A 423 20.67 18.69 -27.25
C GLY A 423 21.14 18.13 -25.92
N ALA A 424 20.52 18.52 -24.80
CA ALA A 424 20.85 17.97 -23.49
C ALA A 424 20.58 16.47 -23.40
N PHE A 425 19.44 16.00 -23.91
CA PHE A 425 19.10 14.58 -23.95
C PHE A 425 20.11 13.78 -24.79
N THR A 426 20.45 14.26 -25.98
CA THR A 426 21.38 13.59 -26.88
C THR A 426 22.89 13.79 -26.52
N ALA A 427 23.19 14.75 -25.65
CA ALA A 427 24.55 14.94 -25.13
C ALA A 427 24.98 13.80 -24.17
N ASN A 428 24.01 13.15 -23.49
CA ASN A 428 24.30 11.99 -22.65
C ASN A 428 24.86 10.85 -23.52
N PRO A 429 26.08 10.33 -23.28
CA PRO A 429 26.67 9.28 -24.11
C PRO A 429 25.88 7.98 -24.14
N ILE A 430 25.25 7.60 -23.00
CA ILE A 430 24.40 6.40 -22.90
C ILE A 430 23.22 6.51 -23.87
N ILE A 431 22.50 7.62 -23.78
CA ILE A 431 21.32 7.89 -24.60
C ILE A 431 21.69 8.02 -26.07
N ARG A 432 22.76 8.79 -26.36
CA ARG A 432 23.24 9.00 -27.72
C ARG A 432 23.57 7.70 -28.44
N ASN A 433 24.23 6.76 -27.75
CA ASN A 433 24.59 5.46 -28.31
C ASN A 433 23.37 4.58 -28.61
N ILE A 434 22.23 4.84 -27.98
CA ILE A 434 20.97 4.13 -28.18
C ILE A 434 20.16 4.78 -29.30
N VAL A 435 19.80 6.07 -29.15
CA VAL A 435 18.88 6.77 -30.06
C VAL A 435 19.57 7.34 -31.31
N GLY A 436 20.89 7.28 -31.36
CA GLY A 436 21.72 7.68 -32.50
C GLY A 436 21.98 6.56 -33.50
N GLN A 437 21.53 5.34 -33.24
CA GLN A 437 21.63 4.24 -34.21
C GLN A 437 20.49 4.37 -35.24
N PRO A 438 20.78 4.32 -36.55
CA PRO A 438 19.77 4.51 -37.60
C PRO A 438 18.69 3.42 -37.62
N LYS A 439 19.04 2.22 -37.18
CA LYS A 439 18.12 1.07 -37.10
C LYS A 439 18.04 0.57 -35.68
N SER A 440 16.84 0.25 -35.24
CA SER A 440 16.65 -0.44 -33.96
C SER A 440 17.16 -1.89 -34.06
N THR A 441 17.81 -2.37 -33.00
CA THR A 441 18.36 -3.73 -32.94
C THR A 441 17.27 -4.80 -32.91
N PHE A 442 16.06 -4.43 -32.47
CA PHE A 442 14.91 -5.33 -32.37
C PHE A 442 13.66 -4.72 -33.00
N ASN A 443 12.77 -5.56 -33.45
CA ASN A 443 11.49 -5.15 -34.06
C ASN A 443 10.33 -5.51 -33.10
N ILE A 444 9.69 -4.48 -32.54
CA ILE A 444 8.60 -4.64 -31.56
C ILE A 444 7.41 -5.37 -32.16
N ARG A 445 7.03 -5.07 -33.42
CA ARG A 445 5.93 -5.76 -34.10
C ARG A 445 6.20 -7.27 -34.19
N LYS A 446 7.41 -7.65 -34.59
CA LYS A 446 7.84 -9.03 -34.65
C LYS A 446 7.83 -9.72 -33.27
N ILE A 447 8.30 -9.01 -32.23
CA ILE A 447 8.23 -9.49 -30.84
C ILE A 447 6.79 -9.81 -30.44
N MET A 448 5.85 -8.95 -30.78
CA MET A 448 4.43 -9.14 -30.46
C MET A 448 3.83 -10.33 -31.22
N ASP A 449 4.07 -10.43 -32.53
CA ASP A 449 3.47 -11.45 -33.39
C ASP A 449 4.04 -12.84 -33.12
N GLU A 450 5.32 -12.94 -32.81
CA GLU A 450 5.99 -14.19 -32.44
C GLU A 450 5.76 -14.58 -30.97
N GLY A 451 5.20 -13.67 -30.15
CA GLY A 451 4.96 -13.90 -28.73
C GLY A 451 6.24 -13.98 -27.92
N LYS A 452 7.21 -13.17 -28.30
CA LYS A 452 8.50 -13.02 -27.60
C LYS A 452 8.39 -12.15 -26.35
N ILE A 453 9.48 -11.99 -25.63
CA ILE A 453 9.58 -11.29 -24.36
C ILE A 453 10.48 -10.07 -24.53
N LEU A 454 9.98 -8.89 -24.20
CA LEU A 454 10.74 -7.64 -24.17
C LEU A 454 10.85 -7.12 -22.72
N ILE A 455 12.05 -7.11 -22.18
CA ILE A 455 12.29 -6.58 -20.84
C ILE A 455 13.07 -5.28 -20.96
N VAL A 456 12.44 -4.18 -20.56
CA VAL A 456 12.99 -2.83 -20.61
C VAL A 456 13.35 -2.40 -19.19
N ASN A 457 14.63 -2.52 -18.86
CA ASN A 457 15.22 -2.12 -17.58
C ASN A 457 15.75 -0.69 -17.66
N LEU A 458 15.02 0.27 -17.17
CA LEU A 458 15.40 1.68 -17.25
C LEU A 458 16.20 2.18 -16.05
N SER A 459 16.28 1.42 -14.96
CA SER A 459 17.09 1.68 -13.74
C SER A 459 17.46 3.15 -13.54
N LYS A 460 16.49 3.99 -13.22
CA LYS A 460 16.65 5.45 -13.13
C LYS A 460 17.83 5.90 -12.26
N GLY A 461 18.23 5.08 -11.29
CA GLY A 461 19.42 5.30 -10.49
C GLY A 461 20.74 5.23 -11.27
N LEU A 462 20.76 4.57 -12.43
CA LEU A 462 21.93 4.39 -13.27
C LEU A 462 21.98 5.38 -14.44
N ILE A 463 20.82 5.62 -15.08
CA ILE A 463 20.77 6.46 -16.29
C ILE A 463 20.19 7.87 -16.05
N GLY A 464 19.68 8.15 -14.85
CA GLY A 464 18.99 9.37 -14.48
C GLY A 464 17.48 9.34 -14.75
N GLU A 465 16.71 10.05 -13.94
CA GLU A 465 15.25 10.03 -13.95
C GLU A 465 14.66 10.54 -15.28
N ASP A 466 15.13 11.69 -15.77
CA ASP A 466 14.65 12.28 -17.02
C ASP A 466 14.91 11.35 -18.21
N ASN A 467 16.10 10.75 -18.29
CA ASN A 467 16.46 9.83 -19.35
C ASN A 467 15.60 8.57 -19.33
N ALA A 468 15.36 8.01 -18.14
CA ALA A 468 14.48 6.85 -17.95
C ALA A 468 13.05 7.17 -18.39
N ALA A 469 12.52 8.33 -17.99
CA ALA A 469 11.18 8.76 -18.35
C ALA A 469 11.01 8.94 -19.87
N ILE A 470 11.99 9.56 -20.54
CA ILE A 470 11.93 9.81 -21.97
C ILE A 470 12.08 8.52 -22.78
N LEU A 471 13.06 7.67 -22.45
CA LEU A 471 13.24 6.37 -23.12
C LEU A 471 12.03 5.48 -22.92
N GLY A 472 11.48 5.42 -21.70
CA GLY A 472 10.29 4.66 -21.40
C GLY A 472 9.06 5.16 -22.15
N ALA A 473 8.86 6.48 -22.23
CA ALA A 473 7.78 7.07 -23.00
C ALA A 473 7.90 6.74 -24.51
N PHE A 474 9.10 6.83 -25.09
CA PHE A 474 9.32 6.40 -26.48
C PHE A 474 9.08 4.90 -26.66
N MET A 475 9.47 4.07 -25.70
CA MET A 475 9.25 2.63 -25.77
C MET A 475 7.75 2.29 -25.74
N VAL A 476 6.99 2.87 -24.81
CA VAL A 476 5.53 2.71 -24.74
C VAL A 476 4.87 3.14 -26.06
N THR A 477 5.27 4.30 -26.58
CA THR A 477 4.78 4.83 -27.85
C THR A 477 5.08 3.89 -29.01
N LYS A 478 6.28 3.33 -29.11
CA LYS A 478 6.63 2.38 -30.17
C LYS A 478 5.88 1.05 -30.04
N ILE A 479 5.61 0.57 -28.81
CA ILE A 479 4.76 -0.60 -28.58
C ILE A 479 3.32 -0.31 -29.07
N GLN A 480 2.80 0.89 -28.79
CA GLN A 480 1.50 1.34 -29.28
C GLN A 480 1.46 1.32 -30.82
N LEU A 481 2.39 1.99 -31.49
CA LEU A 481 2.45 2.03 -32.95
C LEU A 481 2.59 0.62 -33.56
N ALA A 482 3.41 -0.23 -32.95
CA ALA A 482 3.52 -1.63 -33.36
C ALA A 482 2.22 -2.40 -33.18
N SER A 483 1.47 -2.15 -32.09
CA SER A 483 0.16 -2.76 -31.92
C SER A 483 -0.85 -2.29 -32.96
N MET A 484 -0.93 -0.99 -33.21
CA MET A 484 -1.85 -0.42 -34.20
C MET A 484 -1.54 -0.91 -35.63
N SER A 485 -0.28 -1.17 -35.96
CA SER A 485 0.10 -1.73 -37.26
C SER A 485 -0.46 -3.14 -37.51
N ARG A 486 -0.93 -3.82 -36.44
CA ARG A 486 -1.61 -5.13 -36.53
C ARG A 486 -3.02 -5.05 -37.16
N SER A 487 -3.46 -3.83 -37.52
CA SER A 487 -4.68 -3.63 -38.33
C SER A 487 -4.62 -4.35 -39.69
N ASP A 488 -3.42 -4.70 -40.20
CA ASP A 488 -3.21 -5.50 -41.39
C ASP A 488 -3.61 -6.99 -41.22
N ILE A 489 -3.76 -7.46 -39.99
CA ILE A 489 -4.32 -8.78 -39.68
C ILE A 489 -5.84 -8.65 -39.68
N GLU A 490 -6.51 -9.24 -40.66
CA GLU A 490 -7.96 -9.06 -40.91
C GLU A 490 -8.81 -9.46 -39.71
N ARG A 491 -8.56 -10.65 -39.14
CA ARG A 491 -9.36 -11.18 -38.03
C ARG A 491 -8.73 -10.81 -36.70
N ILE A 492 -9.53 -10.29 -35.79
CA ILE A 492 -9.07 -9.88 -34.45
C ILE A 492 -8.57 -11.09 -33.66
N GLU A 493 -9.19 -12.25 -33.85
CA GLU A 493 -8.85 -13.50 -33.18
C GLU A 493 -7.46 -14.03 -33.56
N ASP A 494 -6.97 -13.67 -34.75
CA ASP A 494 -5.64 -14.07 -35.22
C ASP A 494 -4.53 -13.16 -34.69
N ARG A 495 -4.89 -12.04 -34.04
CA ARG A 495 -3.95 -11.15 -33.37
C ARG A 495 -3.53 -11.75 -32.04
N ARG A 496 -2.36 -12.37 -32.01
CA ARG A 496 -1.84 -13.00 -30.78
C ARG A 496 -1.86 -12.04 -29.61
N PRO A 497 -2.45 -12.40 -28.45
CA PRO A 497 -2.43 -11.56 -27.26
C PRO A 497 -1.01 -11.24 -26.80
N PHE A 498 -0.75 -9.97 -26.52
CA PHE A 498 0.52 -9.50 -26.01
C PHE A 498 0.27 -8.64 -24.75
N TYR A 499 1.03 -8.86 -23.69
CA TYR A 499 0.81 -8.22 -22.41
C TYR A 499 1.89 -7.16 -22.14
N LEU A 500 1.47 -5.94 -21.79
CA LEU A 500 2.39 -4.86 -21.46
C LEU A 500 2.25 -4.52 -19.98
N TYR A 501 3.34 -4.72 -19.25
CA TYR A 501 3.47 -4.38 -17.84
C TYR A 501 4.24 -3.08 -17.68
N VAL A 502 3.64 -2.09 -17.02
CA VAL A 502 4.28 -0.81 -16.76
C VAL A 502 4.21 -0.50 -15.27
N ASP A 503 5.35 -0.58 -14.60
CA ASP A 503 5.45 -0.14 -13.22
C ASP A 503 5.69 1.38 -13.17
N GLU A 504 5.20 2.04 -12.11
CA GLU A 504 5.23 3.50 -11.96
C GLU A 504 4.80 4.22 -13.27
N PHE A 505 3.68 3.79 -13.80
CA PHE A 505 3.11 4.15 -15.08
C PHE A 505 3.05 5.66 -15.34
N GLN A 506 2.83 6.48 -14.31
CA GLN A 506 2.82 7.93 -14.40
C GLN A 506 4.13 8.52 -14.97
N ASN A 507 5.24 7.77 -14.88
CA ASN A 507 6.52 8.24 -15.42
C ASN A 507 6.58 8.19 -16.96
N PHE A 508 5.71 7.41 -17.59
CA PHE A 508 5.74 7.15 -19.04
C PHE A 508 4.49 7.60 -19.78
N ALA A 509 3.39 7.83 -19.05
CA ALA A 509 2.11 8.19 -19.66
C ALA A 509 2.18 9.55 -20.37
N THR A 510 1.85 9.55 -21.66
CA THR A 510 1.61 10.75 -22.48
C THR A 510 0.11 10.91 -22.69
N ASP A 511 -0.35 12.06 -23.21
CA ASP A 511 -1.78 12.26 -23.53
C ASP A 511 -2.27 11.23 -24.55
N SER A 512 -1.42 10.79 -25.49
CA SER A 512 -1.74 9.72 -26.45
C SER A 512 -1.95 8.36 -25.78
N PHE A 513 -1.49 8.16 -24.56
CA PHE A 513 -1.73 6.93 -23.82
C PHE A 513 -3.22 6.70 -23.50
N ALA A 514 -4.01 7.76 -23.39
CA ALA A 514 -5.46 7.65 -23.23
C ALA A 514 -6.10 6.91 -24.44
N THR A 515 -5.57 7.15 -25.64
CA THR A 515 -5.98 6.45 -26.88
C THR A 515 -5.59 4.96 -26.82
N ILE A 516 -4.42 4.63 -26.26
CA ILE A 516 -4.03 3.23 -26.09
C ILE A 516 -5.05 2.49 -25.22
N LEU A 517 -5.40 3.06 -24.08
CA LEU A 517 -6.36 2.44 -23.14
C LEU A 517 -7.72 2.15 -23.81
N SER A 518 -8.17 3.03 -24.69
CA SER A 518 -9.46 2.85 -25.36
C SER A 518 -9.43 1.90 -26.56
N GLU A 519 -8.30 1.76 -27.25
CA GLU A 519 -8.24 1.06 -28.54
C GLU A 519 -7.34 -0.19 -28.59
N ALA A 520 -6.37 -0.32 -27.69
CA ALA A 520 -5.33 -1.36 -27.74
C ALA A 520 -5.88 -2.79 -27.77
N ARG A 521 -7.04 -3.02 -27.14
CA ARG A 521 -7.74 -4.30 -27.14
C ARG A 521 -8.00 -4.82 -28.57
N LYS A 522 -8.37 -3.93 -29.49
CA LYS A 522 -8.64 -4.29 -30.90
C LYS A 522 -7.40 -4.89 -31.59
N TYR A 523 -6.22 -4.52 -31.12
CA TYR A 523 -4.94 -4.94 -31.70
C TYR A 523 -4.24 -6.04 -30.91
N GLY A 524 -4.94 -6.65 -29.92
CA GLY A 524 -4.41 -7.72 -29.10
C GLY A 524 -3.36 -7.27 -28.08
N LEU A 525 -3.31 -5.96 -27.72
CA LEU A 525 -2.44 -5.44 -26.68
C LEU A 525 -3.22 -5.30 -25.38
N ASN A 526 -2.74 -5.98 -24.31
CA ASN A 526 -3.35 -6.02 -23.00
C ASN A 526 -2.44 -5.30 -21.99
N LEU A 527 -2.91 -4.22 -21.39
CA LEU A 527 -2.10 -3.43 -20.46
C LEU A 527 -2.35 -3.87 -19.01
N THR A 528 -1.27 -3.94 -18.25
CA THR A 528 -1.30 -4.02 -16.78
C THR A 528 -0.40 -2.92 -16.24
N VAL A 529 -1.00 -1.88 -15.69
CA VAL A 529 -0.27 -0.67 -15.26
C VAL A 529 -0.42 -0.45 -13.77
N ALA A 530 0.65 0.04 -13.13
CA ALA A 530 0.68 0.27 -11.69
C ALA A 530 1.16 1.69 -11.34
N ASN A 531 0.53 2.32 -10.34
CA ASN A 531 1.02 3.55 -9.72
C ASN A 531 0.67 3.65 -8.23
N GLN A 532 1.17 4.69 -7.56
CA GLN A 532 1.02 4.80 -6.10
C GLN A 532 -0.29 5.47 -5.70
N TYR A 533 -0.70 6.53 -6.41
CA TYR A 533 -1.95 7.25 -6.13
C TYR A 533 -2.46 7.98 -7.39
N ILE A 534 -3.77 8.16 -7.45
CA ILE A 534 -4.50 8.64 -8.64
C ILE A 534 -4.03 10.02 -9.10
N SER A 535 -3.71 10.93 -8.18
CA SER A 535 -3.30 12.32 -8.52
C SER A 535 -1.92 12.44 -9.20
N GLN A 536 -1.19 11.32 -9.37
CA GLN A 536 0.04 11.31 -10.17
C GLN A 536 -0.23 11.34 -11.69
N MET A 537 -1.45 11.03 -12.11
CA MET A 537 -1.84 11.03 -13.53
C MET A 537 -2.37 12.39 -13.94
N THR A 538 -2.16 12.76 -15.22
CA THR A 538 -2.86 13.89 -15.84
C THR A 538 -4.37 13.60 -15.90
N ASP A 539 -5.19 14.64 -15.94
CA ASP A 539 -6.65 14.47 -16.00
C ASP A 539 -7.07 13.60 -17.18
N THR A 540 -6.49 13.82 -18.36
CA THR A 540 -6.76 13.02 -19.57
C THR A 540 -6.48 11.53 -19.39
N VAL A 541 -5.36 11.19 -18.80
CA VAL A 541 -4.98 9.79 -18.56
C VAL A 541 -5.85 9.17 -17.45
N ARG A 542 -6.12 9.93 -16.39
CA ARG A 542 -6.99 9.48 -15.31
C ARG A 542 -8.40 9.15 -15.84
N ASP A 543 -8.97 10.04 -16.62
CA ASP A 543 -10.32 9.86 -17.17
C ASP A 543 -10.37 8.65 -18.12
N ALA A 544 -9.30 8.37 -18.86
CA ALA A 544 -9.21 7.17 -19.69
C ALA A 544 -9.04 5.87 -18.89
N VAL A 545 -8.42 5.92 -17.72
CA VAL A 545 -8.27 4.74 -16.84
C VAL A 545 -9.58 4.38 -16.14
N PHE A 546 -10.39 5.37 -15.77
CA PHE A 546 -11.63 5.17 -14.99
C PHE A 546 -12.93 5.27 -15.82
N GLY A 547 -12.87 5.76 -17.07
CA GLY A 547 -14.02 5.83 -17.99
C GLY A 547 -14.22 4.55 -18.75
#